data_8c82b40c1f4f30ceb9aad275b466e0e7
#
_entry.id   8c82b40c1f4f30ceb9aad275b466e0e7
#
_cell.length_a   1.000
_cell.length_b   1.000
_cell.length_c   1.000
_cell.angle_alpha   90.00
_cell.angle_beta   90.00
_cell.angle_gamma   90.00
#
_symmetry.space_group_name_H-M   'P 1'
#
loop_
_entity.id
_entity.type
_entity.pdbx_description
1 polymer ?
#
loop_
_entity_poly.entity_id
_entity_poly.type
_entity_poly.pdbx_seq_one_letter_code
_entity_poly.pdbx_strand_id
1 'polypeptide(L)'
;MISNLSKLCLDNKGIISPLIIPAELTNGTGLCNVSIYDDKEHGLIANVRHVHYTLYHSEFDQNFYSYWGCLAYLNPENNVSLITGNYLCKLDDKTLQIKQFNNINTSLHDIPPVWEFQGLEDARVFRWDKLYVCGVRRDTKPNGEGRM
;
A
#
# COMPACT_ATOMS: atom_id res chain seq x y z
N MET A 1 2.42 8.34 -22.38
CA MET A 1 1.35 9.01 -21.61
C MET A 1 1.86 9.65 -20.32
N ILE A 2 2.61 8.93 -19.45
CA ILE A 2 3.19 9.47 -18.20
C ILE A 2 4.13 10.67 -18.46
N SER A 3 4.98 10.59 -19.49
CA SER A 3 5.90 11.67 -19.87
C SER A 3 5.19 13.00 -20.17
N ASN A 4 3.98 12.94 -20.74
CA ASN A 4 3.22 14.13 -21.03
C ASN A 4 2.61 14.78 -19.78
N LEU A 5 2.20 13.96 -18.79
CA LEU A 5 1.70 14.47 -17.50
C LEU A 5 2.81 15.11 -16.69
N SER A 6 4.00 14.48 -16.64
CA SER A 6 5.16 15.02 -15.96
C SER A 6 5.58 16.38 -16.57
N LYS A 7 5.62 16.44 -17.91
CA LYS A 7 5.92 17.68 -18.61
C LYS A 7 4.86 18.76 -18.30
N LEU A 8 3.58 18.42 -18.37
CA LEU A 8 2.49 19.34 -18.06
C LEU A 8 2.58 19.89 -16.63
N CYS A 9 2.92 19.04 -15.68
CA CYS A 9 3.15 19.44 -14.29
C CYS A 9 4.28 20.47 -14.19
N LEU A 10 5.44 20.19 -14.78
CA LEU A 10 6.59 21.08 -14.75
C LEU A 10 6.35 22.41 -15.49
N ASP A 11 5.68 22.36 -16.65
CA ASP A 11 5.31 23.55 -17.45
C ASP A 11 4.37 24.48 -16.66
N ASN A 12 3.57 23.92 -15.75
CA ASN A 12 2.70 24.66 -14.84
C ASN A 12 3.36 24.95 -13.46
N LYS A 13 4.68 24.92 -13.37
CA LYS A 13 5.47 25.18 -12.15
C LYS A 13 5.19 24.19 -11.03
N GLY A 14 4.67 23.02 -11.34
CA GLY A 14 4.54 21.91 -10.40
C GLY A 14 5.90 21.29 -10.09
N ILE A 15 5.99 20.63 -8.96
CA ILE A 15 7.19 19.91 -8.52
C ILE A 15 6.89 18.42 -8.58
N ILE A 16 7.83 17.66 -9.14
CA ILE A 16 7.79 16.20 -9.11
C ILE A 16 8.94 15.75 -8.20
N SER A 17 8.60 15.15 -7.08
CA SER A 17 9.57 14.62 -6.12
C SER A 17 9.28 13.14 -5.88
N PRO A 18 10.28 12.24 -6.06
CA PRO A 18 10.09 10.85 -5.72
C PRO A 18 10.01 10.69 -4.19
N LEU A 19 9.01 9.94 -3.73
CA LEU A 19 8.97 9.47 -2.35
C LEU A 19 9.88 8.25 -2.24
N ILE A 20 11.04 8.43 -1.62
CA ILE A 20 12.03 7.37 -1.45
C ILE A 20 11.82 6.72 -0.09
N ILE A 21 11.55 5.42 -0.10
CA ILE A 21 11.49 4.58 1.10
C ILE A 21 12.74 3.69 1.07
N PRO A 22 13.59 3.75 2.09
CA PRO A 22 14.77 2.91 2.16
C PRO A 22 14.42 1.43 2.08
N ALA A 23 15.17 0.66 1.30
CA ALA A 23 14.89 -0.77 1.06
C ALA A 23 14.93 -1.60 2.33
N GLU A 24 15.72 -1.18 3.30
CA GLU A 24 15.84 -1.81 4.62
C GLU A 24 14.51 -1.82 5.39
N LEU A 25 13.64 -0.87 5.11
CA LEU A 25 12.33 -0.75 5.76
C LEU A 25 11.31 -1.73 5.22
N THR A 26 11.55 -2.28 4.06
CA THR A 26 10.56 -3.08 3.34
C THR A 26 10.87 -4.58 3.40
N ASN A 27 12.04 -4.98 3.90
CA ASN A 27 12.51 -6.37 3.86
C ASN A 27 12.30 -7.03 2.48
N GLY A 28 12.50 -6.27 1.41
CA GLY A 28 12.27 -6.72 0.05
C GLY A 28 10.81 -6.76 -0.39
N THR A 29 9.87 -6.28 0.43
CA THR A 29 8.45 -6.19 0.04
C THR A 29 8.19 -5.01 -0.89
N GLY A 30 7.21 -5.15 -1.77
CA GLY A 30 6.78 -4.09 -2.67
C GLY A 30 5.99 -3.01 -1.95
N LEU A 31 6.15 -1.75 -2.37
CA LEU A 31 5.39 -0.61 -1.85
C LEU A 31 4.38 -0.13 -2.88
N CYS A 32 3.18 0.19 -2.44
CA CYS A 32 2.10 0.64 -3.32
C CYS A 32 1.06 1.49 -2.56
N ASN A 33 0.11 2.05 -3.29
CA ASN A 33 -1.11 2.68 -2.80
C ASN A 33 -0.87 3.70 -1.67
N VAL A 34 -0.02 4.69 -1.94
CA VAL A 34 0.27 5.77 -0.98
C VAL A 34 -0.96 6.67 -0.80
N SER A 35 -1.28 6.98 0.45
CA SER A 35 -2.28 7.99 0.83
C SER A 35 -1.61 9.06 1.67
N ILE A 36 -1.71 10.33 1.26
CA ILE A 36 -1.13 11.47 1.99
C ILE A 36 -2.27 12.27 2.62
N TYR A 37 -2.05 12.67 3.87
CA TYR A 37 -2.96 13.50 4.65
C TYR A 37 -2.17 14.63 5.32
N ASP A 38 -2.67 15.87 5.19
CA ASP A 38 -2.12 17.03 5.89
C ASP A 38 -2.83 17.18 7.23
N ASP A 39 -2.16 16.74 8.28
CA ASP A 39 -2.69 16.77 9.64
C ASP A 39 -2.21 18.02 10.37
N LYS A 40 -3.16 18.80 10.91
CA LYS A 40 -2.87 20.08 11.60
C LYS A 40 -1.95 19.93 12.83
N GLU A 41 -1.94 18.77 13.48
CA GLU A 41 -1.12 18.53 14.67
C GLU A 41 0.22 17.89 14.35
N HIS A 42 0.26 17.02 13.35
CA HIS A 42 1.43 16.19 13.06
C HIS A 42 2.14 16.58 11.74
N GLY A 43 1.55 17.51 10.96
CA GLY A 43 2.03 17.87 9.62
C GLY A 43 1.69 16.79 8.58
N LEU A 44 2.47 16.71 7.52
CA LEU A 44 2.23 15.75 6.46
C LEU A 44 2.48 14.32 6.91
N ILE A 45 1.46 13.50 6.76
CA ILE A 45 1.48 12.07 7.07
C ILE A 45 1.19 11.29 5.78
N ALA A 46 1.90 10.19 5.56
CA ALA A 46 1.60 9.25 4.50
C ALA A 46 1.30 7.86 5.08
N ASN A 47 0.25 7.22 4.60
CA ASN A 47 0.12 5.78 4.71
C ASN A 47 0.70 5.14 3.46
N VAL A 48 1.61 4.20 3.65
CA VAL A 48 2.25 3.46 2.57
C VAL A 48 1.96 1.99 2.75
N ARG A 49 1.22 1.41 1.81
CA ARG A 49 0.93 -0.03 1.79
C ARG A 49 2.18 -0.79 1.39
N HIS A 50 2.49 -1.86 2.08
CA HIS A 50 3.50 -2.83 1.67
C HIS A 50 2.88 -4.21 1.50
N VAL A 51 3.39 -4.96 0.52
CA VAL A 51 2.86 -6.26 0.14
C VAL A 51 3.97 -7.28 -0.03
N HIS A 52 3.73 -8.53 0.38
CA HIS A 52 4.65 -9.66 0.23
C HIS A 52 4.53 -10.36 -1.11
N TYR A 53 3.77 -9.79 -2.04
CA TYR A 53 3.52 -10.37 -3.35
C TYR A 53 3.75 -9.32 -4.44
N THR A 54 3.96 -9.79 -5.64
CA THR A 54 3.99 -8.96 -6.83
C THR A 54 2.90 -9.38 -7.80
N LEU A 55 2.40 -8.42 -8.56
CA LEU A 55 1.55 -8.67 -9.71
C LEU A 55 2.46 -9.07 -10.86
N TYR A 56 2.32 -10.30 -11.32
CA TYR A 56 3.00 -10.78 -12.50
C TYR A 56 2.04 -10.85 -13.68
N HIS A 57 2.41 -10.20 -14.75
CA HIS A 57 1.72 -10.27 -16.02
C HIS A 57 2.56 -11.12 -16.96
N SER A 58 2.21 -12.40 -17.12
CA SER A 58 2.83 -13.24 -18.13
C SER A 58 1.77 -13.72 -19.11
N GLU A 59 1.83 -13.25 -20.30
CA GLU A 59 0.96 -13.72 -21.40
C GLU A 59 1.32 -15.12 -21.86
N PHE A 60 2.49 -15.63 -21.47
CA PHE A 60 3.07 -16.87 -21.98
C PHE A 60 3.34 -17.94 -20.93
N ASP A 61 3.24 -17.62 -19.63
CA ASP A 61 3.54 -18.58 -18.58
C ASP A 61 2.27 -19.15 -17.96
N GLN A 62 1.92 -20.37 -18.38
CA GLN A 62 0.73 -21.09 -17.90
C GLN A 62 0.79 -21.43 -16.41
N ASN A 63 1.94 -21.33 -15.74
CA ASN A 63 2.11 -21.61 -14.33
C ASN A 63 1.53 -20.50 -13.43
N PHE A 64 1.20 -19.35 -14.00
CA PHE A 64 0.66 -18.19 -13.28
C PHE A 64 -0.79 -17.89 -13.65
N TYR A 65 -1.55 -18.89 -14.02
CA TYR A 65 -2.96 -18.72 -14.33
C TYR A 65 -3.75 -18.54 -13.05
N SER A 66 -4.18 -17.32 -12.78
CA SER A 66 -5.12 -17.06 -11.68
C SER A 66 -6.56 -17.20 -12.17
N TYR A 67 -7.49 -17.44 -11.25
CA TYR A 67 -8.92 -17.42 -11.52
C TYR A 67 -9.41 -16.13 -12.20
N TRP A 68 -8.62 -15.06 -12.12
CA TRP A 68 -8.87 -13.72 -12.67
C TRP A 68 -8.28 -13.50 -14.08
N GLY A 69 -7.80 -14.52 -14.74
CA GLY A 69 -7.17 -14.44 -16.06
C GLY A 69 -5.65 -14.35 -16.01
N CYS A 70 -5.04 -13.53 -16.85
CA CYS A 70 -3.58 -13.41 -16.98
C CYS A 70 -2.87 -12.72 -15.81
N LEU A 71 -3.58 -12.34 -14.76
CA LEU A 71 -3.03 -11.74 -13.55
C LEU A 71 -2.73 -12.82 -12.53
N ALA A 72 -1.46 -13.03 -12.23
CA ALA A 72 -1.04 -13.89 -11.13
C ALA A 72 -0.36 -13.06 -10.04
N TYR A 73 -0.65 -13.41 -8.80
CA TYR A 73 0.06 -12.89 -7.65
C TYR A 73 1.19 -13.85 -7.31
N LEU A 74 2.41 -13.35 -7.34
CA LEU A 74 3.61 -14.09 -7.00
C LEU A 74 4.02 -13.76 -5.58
N ASN A 75 3.93 -14.75 -4.69
CA ASN A 75 4.54 -14.67 -3.39
C ASN A 75 5.88 -15.40 -3.44
N PRO A 76 7.02 -14.74 -3.13
CA PRO A 76 8.35 -15.34 -3.20
C PRO A 76 8.52 -16.56 -2.27
N GLU A 77 7.71 -16.67 -1.23
CA GLU A 77 7.75 -17.78 -0.28
C GLU A 77 6.90 -19.00 -0.69
N ASN A 78 6.33 -18.99 -1.89
CA ASN A 78 5.37 -20.01 -2.34
C ASN A 78 4.19 -20.22 -1.38
N ASN A 79 3.89 -19.22 -0.58
CA ASN A 79 2.76 -19.24 0.33
C ASN A 79 1.52 -18.72 -0.40
N VAL A 80 0.39 -19.41 -0.26
CA VAL A 80 -0.89 -18.96 -0.83
C VAL A 80 -1.44 -17.71 -0.15
N SER A 81 -0.91 -17.33 1.01
CA SER A 81 -1.32 -16.12 1.73
C SER A 81 -0.67 -14.87 1.14
N LEU A 82 -1.48 -13.93 0.72
CA LEU A 82 -1.09 -12.65 0.15
C LEU A 82 -1.23 -11.56 1.21
N ILE A 83 -0.14 -11.30 1.94
CA ILE A 83 -0.17 -10.45 3.12
C ILE A 83 0.07 -8.99 2.74
N THR A 84 -0.79 -8.11 3.26
CA THR A 84 -0.70 -6.66 3.17
C THR A 84 -0.45 -6.06 4.55
N GLY A 85 0.52 -5.17 4.64
CA GLY A 85 0.75 -4.32 5.81
C GLY A 85 0.74 -2.83 5.42
N ASN A 86 0.86 -1.97 6.41
CA ASN A 86 0.84 -0.54 6.20
C ASN A 86 1.86 0.16 7.10
N TYR A 87 2.60 1.11 6.54
CA TYR A 87 3.46 2.03 7.30
C TYR A 87 2.80 3.39 7.42
N LEU A 88 2.75 3.91 8.63
CA LEU A 88 2.44 5.31 8.87
C LEU A 88 3.74 6.09 8.90
N CYS A 89 3.90 7.00 7.95
CA CYS A 89 5.10 7.80 7.76
C CYS A 89 4.84 9.26 8.06
N LYS A 90 5.76 9.90 8.78
CA LYS A 90 5.81 11.36 8.87
C LYS A 90 6.72 11.88 7.79
N LEU A 91 6.23 12.83 6.99
CA LEU A 91 6.99 13.43 5.89
C LEU A 91 7.58 14.78 6.31
N ASP A 92 8.62 15.16 5.62
CA ASP A 92 9.10 16.54 5.63
C ASP A 92 8.22 17.41 4.74
N ASP A 93 7.73 18.53 5.25
CA ASP A 93 6.78 19.39 4.55
C ASP A 93 7.34 20.04 3.28
N LYS A 94 8.67 20.15 3.19
CA LYS A 94 9.36 20.80 2.06
C LYS A 94 9.88 19.81 1.04
N THR A 95 10.50 18.72 1.53
CA THR A 95 11.18 17.74 0.67
C THR A 95 10.31 16.52 0.39
N LEU A 96 9.21 16.32 1.14
CA LEU A 96 8.34 15.15 1.13
C LEU A 96 9.07 13.84 1.46
N GLN A 97 10.29 13.91 1.99
CA GLN A 97 11.04 12.74 2.41
C GLN A 97 10.53 12.21 3.75
N ILE A 98 10.67 10.91 3.96
CA ILE A 98 10.26 10.26 5.21
C ILE A 98 11.22 10.67 6.34
N LYS A 99 10.68 11.28 7.40
CA LYS A 99 11.39 11.58 8.64
C LYS A 99 11.27 10.47 9.67
N GLN A 100 10.11 9.85 9.72
CA GLN A 100 9.78 8.80 10.67
C GLN A 100 8.74 7.87 10.06
N PHE A 101 8.82 6.58 10.38
CA PHE A 101 7.80 5.61 9.99
C PHE A 101 7.57 4.62 11.12
N ASN A 102 6.34 4.10 11.17
CA ASN A 102 5.95 3.05 12.09
C ASN A 102 5.04 2.06 11.35
N ASN A 103 5.19 0.79 11.64
CA ASN A 103 4.25 -0.21 11.16
C ASN A 103 2.89 -0.02 11.86
N ILE A 104 1.80 -0.04 11.10
CA ILE A 104 0.46 -0.04 11.67
C ILE A 104 0.16 -1.45 12.18
N ASN A 105 0.09 -1.59 13.51
CA ASN A 105 -0.22 -2.87 14.14
C ASN A 105 -1.74 -3.05 14.22
N THR A 106 -2.27 -4.03 13.49
CA THR A 106 -3.69 -4.39 13.48
C THR A 106 -4.02 -5.61 14.35
N SER A 107 -3.04 -6.19 15.02
CA SER A 107 -3.15 -7.49 15.70
C SER A 107 -4.31 -7.60 16.73
N LEU A 108 -4.72 -6.47 17.33
CA LEU A 108 -5.87 -6.43 18.26
C LEU A 108 -7.23 -6.61 17.53
N HIS A 109 -7.25 -6.43 16.23
CA HIS A 109 -8.46 -6.50 15.40
C HIS A 109 -8.38 -7.63 14.37
N ASP A 110 -7.27 -8.36 14.37
CA ASP A 110 -7.09 -9.47 13.46
C ASP A 110 -7.90 -10.67 13.93
N ILE A 111 -8.61 -11.26 12.99
CA ILE A 111 -9.33 -12.52 13.15
C ILE A 111 -8.63 -13.58 12.31
N PRO A 112 -8.77 -14.87 12.61
CA PRO A 112 -8.22 -15.91 11.75
C PRO A 112 -8.72 -15.71 10.32
N PRO A 113 -7.81 -15.58 9.33
CA PRO A 113 -8.21 -15.29 7.96
C PRO A 113 -8.90 -16.50 7.33
N VAL A 114 -9.96 -16.24 6.58
CA VAL A 114 -10.71 -17.24 5.80
C VAL A 114 -10.53 -17.05 4.29
N TRP A 115 -9.65 -16.16 3.90
CA TRP A 115 -9.32 -15.84 2.52
C TRP A 115 -7.81 -15.61 2.35
N GLU A 116 -7.30 -15.82 1.15
CA GLU A 116 -5.85 -15.71 0.84
C GLU A 116 -5.29 -14.29 0.95
N PHE A 117 -6.10 -13.25 0.67
CA PHE A 117 -5.71 -11.85 0.81
C PHE A 117 -5.93 -11.38 2.24
N GLN A 118 -4.84 -11.15 2.95
CA GLN A 118 -4.86 -10.81 4.38
C GLN A 118 -4.38 -9.38 4.62
N GLY A 119 -4.97 -8.75 5.63
CA GLY A 119 -4.58 -7.43 6.09
C GLY A 119 -5.45 -6.29 5.57
N LEU A 120 -5.06 -5.06 5.90
CA LEU A 120 -5.81 -3.85 5.58
C LEU A 120 -5.33 -3.27 4.25
N GLU A 121 -6.20 -3.29 3.24
CA GLU A 121 -5.95 -2.75 1.91
C GLU A 121 -6.42 -1.31 1.77
N ASP A 122 -5.79 -0.57 0.86
CA ASP A 122 -6.18 0.77 0.44
C ASP A 122 -6.44 1.74 1.59
N ALA A 123 -5.63 1.62 2.63
CA ALA A 123 -5.79 2.39 3.85
C ALA A 123 -5.66 3.90 3.61
N ARG A 124 -6.56 4.65 4.20
CA ARG A 124 -6.61 6.12 4.18
C ARG A 124 -6.55 6.66 5.60
N VAL A 125 -5.71 7.67 5.79
CA VAL A 125 -5.58 8.36 7.08
C VAL A 125 -6.46 9.60 7.08
N PHE A 126 -7.16 9.84 8.17
CA PHE A 126 -7.97 11.05 8.37
C PHE A 126 -8.10 11.39 9.84
N ARG A 127 -8.49 12.62 10.15
CA ARG A 127 -8.76 13.06 11.52
C ARG A 127 -10.24 13.34 11.71
N TRP A 128 -10.77 12.86 12.81
CA TRP A 128 -12.05 13.26 13.36
C TRP A 128 -11.81 13.97 14.70
N ASP A 129 -11.91 13.27 15.84
CA ASP A 129 -11.42 13.69 17.17
C ASP A 129 -9.97 13.22 17.39
N LYS A 130 -9.59 12.12 16.77
CA LYS A 130 -8.26 11.51 16.75
C LYS A 130 -7.84 11.22 15.32
N LEU A 131 -6.64 10.69 15.17
CA LEU A 131 -6.17 10.14 13.90
C LEU A 131 -6.72 8.73 13.73
N TYR A 132 -7.37 8.50 12.60
CA TYR A 132 -7.96 7.23 12.22
C TYR A 132 -7.35 6.71 10.93
N VAL A 133 -7.43 5.41 10.76
CA VAL A 133 -7.12 4.72 9.51
C VAL A 133 -8.35 3.93 9.10
N CYS A 134 -8.81 4.11 7.86
CA CYS A 134 -9.89 3.35 7.26
C CYS A 134 -9.35 2.62 6.02
N GLY A 135 -9.73 1.39 5.84
CA GLY A 135 -9.31 0.58 4.69
C GLY A 135 -10.22 -0.62 4.51
N VAL A 136 -9.91 -1.44 3.52
CA VAL A 136 -10.70 -2.61 3.16
C VAL A 136 -10.02 -3.88 3.66
N ARG A 137 -10.78 -4.79 4.26
CA ARG A 137 -10.35 -6.16 4.58
C ARG A 137 -11.13 -7.16 3.73
N ARG A 138 -10.43 -8.17 3.22
CA ARG A 138 -11.02 -9.25 2.41
C ARG A 138 -10.98 -10.61 3.11
N ASP A 139 -10.13 -10.76 4.10
CA ASP A 139 -9.85 -12.00 4.82
C ASP A 139 -10.95 -12.42 5.80
N THR A 140 -12.04 -11.68 5.89
CA THR A 140 -13.16 -11.93 6.79
C THR A 140 -14.27 -12.80 6.19
N LYS A 141 -14.23 -13.06 4.88
CA LYS A 141 -15.21 -13.89 4.17
C LYS A 141 -14.57 -14.86 3.20
N PRO A 142 -15.13 -16.08 3.04
CA PRO A 142 -14.56 -17.10 2.15
C PRO A 142 -14.56 -16.73 0.66
N ASN A 143 -15.33 -15.74 0.25
CA ASN A 143 -15.40 -15.26 -1.13
C ASN A 143 -14.56 -14.01 -1.38
N GLY A 144 -13.74 -13.58 -0.42
CA GLY A 144 -12.90 -12.40 -0.53
C GLY A 144 -13.65 -11.07 -0.67
N GLU A 145 -14.94 -11.03 -0.31
CA GLU A 145 -15.73 -9.79 -0.35
C GLU A 145 -15.16 -8.75 0.62
N GLY A 146 -14.78 -7.58 0.08
CA GLY A 146 -14.19 -6.50 0.88
C GLY A 146 -15.19 -5.86 1.85
N ARG A 147 -14.71 -5.54 3.05
CA ARG A 147 -15.43 -4.75 4.07
C ARG A 147 -14.54 -3.60 4.54
N MET A 148 -15.15 -2.44 4.73
CA MET A 148 -14.54 -1.29 5.41
C MET A 148 -14.87 -1.31 6.88
#